data_e450bb1258f7b7231cc4a7f5c34a31e3
#
_entry.id   e450bb1258f7b7231cc4a7f5c34a31e3
#
_cell.length_a   1.000
_cell.length_b   1.000
_cell.length_c   1.000
_cell.angle_alpha   90.00
_cell.angle_beta   90.00
_cell.angle_gamma   90.00
#
_symmetry.space_group_name_H-M   'P 1'
#
loop_
_entity.id
_entity.type
_entity.pdbx_description
1 polymer ?
#
loop_
_entity_poly.entity_id
_entity_poly.type
_entity_poly.pdbx_seq_one_letter_code
_entity_poly.pdbx_strand_id
1 'polypeptide(L)'
;MCTRYITLPANFLGSNLYTSCLDIHLSDYGDLKATVAAIYLHPEARSVHLQANPFIGIIREPVIRTMAFMRGMEIQKNDGYPLVKLGDLYTRIGEAPHSMPSVFNFYLAEYAPDGAPGAATMVSPEAMITDMPMQVNQFNAFYSLIDYGVSTCASGLGHHWTHCHKGVYDNAPAYLSYEPPASNVVVESKDGRQLQVPLLVYDIDDILDELSTILTSGRLANDTKAIIKDAYLAKRDESGHEDAFRLAQKLVVSTPEFQTTSIVRKTGEVRDVAAAPESSGAPYQALAFVMFSGGADSYNMLVPHTCSIENEANETLWDEYVSMRDTVALNVEELHELNPVTNQKCDKFGLHPNLPALADLFNTKDLLFFANTG
;
A
#
# COMPACT_ATOMS: atom_id res chain seq x y z
N MET A 1 -7.74 49.30 7.00
CA MET A 1 -9.13 48.81 7.17
C MET A 1 -9.18 47.45 6.49
N CYS A 2 -9.14 46.34 7.25
CA CYS A 2 -9.28 44.99 6.70
C CYS A 2 -10.74 44.79 6.31
N THR A 3 -11.05 44.70 5.02
CA THR A 3 -12.44 44.71 4.59
C THR A 3 -13.06 43.38 4.29
N ARG A 4 -12.36 42.27 4.25
CA ARG A 4 -12.94 40.90 4.28
C ARG A 4 -11.92 39.87 4.69
N TYR A 5 -12.29 39.04 5.65
CA TYR A 5 -11.52 37.90 6.16
C TYR A 5 -12.03 36.62 5.51
N ILE A 6 -11.12 35.77 5.03
CA ILE A 6 -11.42 34.33 4.96
C ILE A 6 -11.02 33.78 6.31
N THR A 7 -11.99 33.60 7.20
CA THR A 7 -11.79 32.92 8.46
C THR A 7 -11.92 31.44 8.24
N LEU A 8 -10.79 30.73 8.26
CA LEU A 8 -10.84 29.28 8.50
C LEU A 8 -11.25 29.07 9.97
N PRO A 9 -12.07 28.04 10.27
CA PRO A 9 -12.52 27.81 11.64
C PRO A 9 -11.34 27.63 12.58
N ALA A 10 -11.39 28.24 13.75
CA ALA A 10 -10.34 28.32 14.76
C ALA A 10 -9.88 26.95 15.31
N ASN A 11 -10.54 25.87 14.94
CA ASN A 11 -10.25 24.52 15.39
C ASN A 11 -9.18 23.82 14.51
N PHE A 12 -8.74 24.48 13.45
CA PHE A 12 -7.76 23.88 12.53
C PHE A 12 -6.30 24.08 12.93
N LEU A 13 -6.02 25.03 13.84
CA LEU A 13 -4.67 25.34 14.28
C LEU A 13 -4.70 25.64 15.78
N GLY A 14 -3.92 24.88 16.53
CA GLY A 14 -3.71 25.11 17.96
C GLY A 14 -3.43 26.60 18.25
N SER A 15 -4.13 27.11 19.23
CA SER A 15 -4.09 28.48 19.73
C SER A 15 -2.68 29.04 19.82
N ASN A 16 -2.25 29.87 18.89
CA ASN A 16 -1.18 30.87 18.97
C ASN A 16 -0.50 31.19 17.62
N LEU A 17 -1.21 31.09 16.51
CA LEU A 17 -0.68 31.62 15.25
C LEU A 17 -1.28 33.00 14.98
N TYR A 18 -0.38 33.98 14.90
CA TYR A 18 -0.65 35.37 14.58
C TYR A 18 -1.51 35.49 13.33
N THR A 19 -2.61 36.18 13.45
CA THR A 19 -3.41 36.66 12.33
C THR A 19 -2.57 37.64 11.51
N SER A 20 -1.83 37.14 10.53
CA SER A 20 -1.25 38.01 9.51
C SER A 20 -2.35 38.33 8.50
N CYS A 21 -2.78 39.57 8.48
CA CYS A 21 -3.65 40.07 7.42
C CYS A 21 -2.84 40.12 6.11
N LEU A 22 -3.16 39.26 5.14
CA LEU A 22 -2.74 39.50 3.77
C LEU A 22 -3.67 40.58 3.21
N ASP A 23 -3.16 41.76 2.96
CA ASP A 23 -3.82 42.81 2.18
C ASP A 23 -3.87 42.39 0.71
N ILE A 24 -4.75 41.45 0.38
CA ILE A 24 -5.11 41.19 -1.01
C ILE A 24 -6.33 42.05 -1.29
N HIS A 25 -6.13 43.10 -2.03
CA HIS A 25 -7.24 43.88 -2.60
C HIS A 25 -8.00 42.98 -3.60
N LEU A 26 -9.00 42.28 -3.11
CA LEU A 26 -10.03 41.70 -3.95
C LEU A 26 -10.88 42.89 -4.48
N SER A 27 -10.56 43.35 -5.68
CA SER A 27 -11.22 44.54 -6.24
C SER A 27 -12.67 44.26 -6.60
N ASP A 28 -13.02 43.02 -6.97
CA ASP A 28 -14.36 42.66 -7.43
C ASP A 28 -14.82 41.31 -6.86
N TYR A 29 -16.13 41.19 -6.66
CA TYR A 29 -16.76 39.93 -6.27
C TYR A 29 -16.58 38.89 -7.39
N GLY A 30 -15.95 37.72 -7.05
CA GLY A 30 -15.71 36.67 -8.03
C GLY A 30 -14.35 36.76 -8.73
N ASP A 31 -13.39 37.57 -8.26
CA ASP A 31 -12.03 37.55 -8.77
C ASP A 31 -11.34 36.25 -8.36
N LEU A 32 -11.43 35.22 -9.22
CA LEU A 32 -10.82 33.90 -9.01
C LEU A 32 -9.31 33.98 -9.01
N LYS A 33 -8.69 34.88 -9.77
CA LYS A 33 -7.25 35.06 -9.81
C LYS A 33 -6.73 35.54 -8.46
N ALA A 34 -7.36 36.56 -7.89
CA ALA A 34 -6.99 37.05 -6.57
C ALA A 34 -7.25 36.00 -5.47
N THR A 35 -8.34 35.24 -5.58
CA THR A 35 -8.65 34.16 -4.66
C THR A 35 -7.59 33.06 -4.69
N VAL A 36 -7.20 32.59 -5.88
CA VAL A 36 -6.15 31.58 -6.07
C VAL A 36 -4.81 32.11 -5.55
N ALA A 37 -4.47 33.37 -5.88
CA ALA A 37 -3.25 33.99 -5.37
C ALA A 37 -3.25 34.08 -3.84
N ALA A 38 -4.38 34.42 -3.22
CA ALA A 38 -4.53 34.47 -1.77
C ALA A 38 -4.25 33.11 -1.11
N ILE A 39 -4.78 32.05 -1.68
CA ILE A 39 -4.58 30.67 -1.17
C ILE A 39 -3.10 30.25 -1.30
N TYR A 40 -2.52 30.35 -2.48
CA TYR A 40 -1.15 29.85 -2.71
C TYR A 40 -0.04 30.75 -2.15
N LEU A 41 -0.28 32.04 -1.97
CA LEU A 41 0.68 32.97 -1.42
C LEU A 41 0.52 33.18 0.09
N HIS A 42 -0.48 32.57 0.70
CA HIS A 42 -0.69 32.65 2.15
C HIS A 42 0.53 32.12 2.91
N PRO A 43 0.98 32.78 3.98
CA PRO A 43 2.10 32.29 4.78
C PRO A 43 1.95 30.85 5.26
N GLU A 44 0.73 30.45 5.63
CA GLU A 44 0.45 29.05 6.02
C GLU A 44 0.64 28.03 4.88
N ALA A 45 0.55 28.46 3.63
CA ALA A 45 0.81 27.57 2.49
C ALA A 45 2.30 27.46 2.12
N ARG A 46 3.13 28.45 2.53
CA ARG A 46 4.50 28.61 2.00
C ARG A 46 5.58 28.81 3.07
N SER A 47 5.24 28.91 4.34
CA SER A 47 6.23 29.20 5.37
C SER A 47 7.16 28.01 5.62
N VAL A 48 8.47 28.26 5.57
CA VAL A 48 9.48 27.28 5.97
C VAL A 48 9.36 26.85 7.44
N HIS A 49 8.73 27.69 8.29
CA HIS A 49 8.46 27.33 9.67
C HIS A 49 7.42 26.23 9.80
N LEU A 50 6.52 26.10 8.81
CA LEU A 50 5.54 25.01 8.79
C LEU A 50 6.20 23.67 8.48
N GLN A 51 7.26 23.65 7.69
CA GLN A 51 8.01 22.44 7.43
C GLN A 51 8.69 21.88 8.70
N ALA A 52 8.99 22.75 9.66
CA ALA A 52 9.55 22.35 10.95
C ALA A 52 8.48 21.90 11.97
N ASN A 53 7.20 22.09 11.67
CA ASN A 53 6.11 21.71 12.54
C ASN A 53 5.73 20.24 12.33
N PRO A 54 5.87 19.36 13.33
CA PRO A 54 5.55 17.94 13.18
C PRO A 54 4.04 17.64 13.00
N PHE A 55 3.18 18.62 13.26
CA PHE A 55 1.73 18.50 13.08
C PHE A 55 1.25 18.93 11.68
N ILE A 56 2.17 19.36 10.83
CA ILE A 56 1.85 19.80 9.46
C ILE A 56 2.47 18.83 8.47
N GLY A 57 1.70 18.48 7.48
CA GLY A 57 2.07 17.57 6.43
C GLY A 57 0.91 16.64 6.08
N ILE A 58 1.07 15.94 4.99
CA ILE A 58 0.08 14.96 4.48
C ILE A 58 0.75 13.64 4.17
N ILE A 59 -0.01 12.57 4.14
CA ILE A 59 0.37 11.34 3.46
C ILE A 59 0.36 11.65 1.96
N ARG A 60 1.45 11.37 1.27
CA ARG A 60 1.51 11.59 -0.18
C ARG A 60 0.65 10.56 -0.89
N GLU A 61 -0.17 11.00 -1.83
CA GLU A 61 -0.97 10.10 -2.65
C GLU A 61 -0.12 9.03 -3.33
N PRO A 62 -0.59 7.78 -3.41
CA PRO A 62 0.17 6.67 -3.99
C PRO A 62 0.64 6.92 -5.43
N VAL A 63 -0.22 7.48 -6.29
CA VAL A 63 0.15 7.80 -7.67
C VAL A 63 1.22 8.89 -7.72
N ILE A 64 1.11 9.90 -6.85
CA ILE A 64 2.10 11.00 -6.78
C ILE A 64 3.45 10.46 -6.30
N ARG A 65 3.46 9.58 -5.29
CA ARG A 65 4.71 8.92 -4.83
C ARG A 65 5.36 8.11 -5.93
N THR A 66 4.55 7.34 -6.66
CA THR A 66 5.03 6.49 -7.76
C THR A 66 5.65 7.33 -8.88
N MET A 67 4.96 8.39 -9.31
CA MET A 67 5.48 9.29 -10.35
C MET A 67 6.70 10.06 -9.89
N ALA A 68 6.74 10.53 -8.64
CA ALA A 68 7.90 11.23 -8.08
C ALA A 68 9.11 10.29 -8.01
N PHE A 69 8.92 9.03 -7.60
CA PHE A 69 9.98 8.04 -7.58
C PHE A 69 10.52 7.74 -8.99
N MET A 70 9.63 7.45 -9.94
CA MET A 70 10.03 7.19 -11.33
C MET A 70 10.82 8.35 -11.93
N ARG A 71 10.38 9.59 -11.68
CA ARG A 71 11.07 10.79 -12.18
C ARG A 71 12.40 11.03 -11.46
N GLY A 72 12.41 10.89 -10.14
CA GLY A 72 13.62 11.07 -9.35
C GLY A 72 14.69 10.02 -9.66
N MET A 73 14.29 8.82 -10.05
CA MET A 73 15.19 7.74 -10.47
C MET A 73 15.35 7.67 -11.99
N GLU A 74 15.05 8.76 -12.69
CA GLU A 74 15.31 8.93 -14.13
C GLU A 74 14.78 7.79 -15.00
N ILE A 75 13.45 7.54 -14.91
CA ILE A 75 12.85 6.47 -15.70
C ILE A 75 13.12 6.63 -17.19
N GLN A 76 13.69 5.62 -17.81
CA GLN A 76 13.99 5.56 -19.24
C GLN A 76 13.11 4.53 -19.93
N LYS A 77 12.62 4.91 -21.11
CA LYS A 77 11.87 4.00 -21.98
C LYS A 77 12.85 3.20 -22.84
N ASN A 78 12.64 1.89 -22.94
CA ASN A 78 13.39 1.06 -23.89
C ASN A 78 12.90 1.28 -25.33
N ASP A 79 13.81 1.24 -26.30
CA ASP A 79 13.54 1.53 -27.71
C ASP A 79 12.60 0.46 -28.22
N GLY A 80 12.27 -0.49 -28.19
CA GLY A 80 11.30 -1.44 -28.75
C GLY A 80 9.83 -1.17 -28.36
N TYR A 81 9.57 -0.24 -27.47
CA TYR A 81 8.23 0.02 -26.95
C TYR A 81 7.70 1.39 -27.37
N PRO A 82 6.54 1.48 -28.06
CA PRO A 82 5.99 2.76 -28.50
C PRO A 82 5.55 3.63 -27.32
N LEU A 83 5.08 3.01 -26.26
CA LEU A 83 4.67 3.68 -25.03
C LEU A 83 4.85 2.76 -23.81
N VAL A 84 4.99 3.37 -22.64
CA VAL A 84 5.04 2.67 -21.35
C VAL A 84 3.64 2.68 -20.75
N LYS A 85 3.08 1.49 -20.55
CA LYS A 85 1.80 1.31 -19.88
C LYS A 85 2.04 0.81 -18.47
N LEU A 86 1.49 1.53 -17.49
CA LEU A 86 1.39 1.05 -16.13
C LEU A 86 0.12 0.21 -16.00
N GLY A 87 0.24 -0.97 -15.46
CA GLY A 87 -0.84 -1.91 -15.24
C GLY A 87 -1.26 -2.00 -13.78
N ASP A 88 -2.51 -2.40 -13.58
CA ASP A 88 -3.05 -2.76 -12.27
C ASP A 88 -2.83 -1.72 -11.14
N LEU A 89 -2.74 -0.43 -11.50
CA LEU A 89 -2.49 0.64 -10.54
C LEU A 89 -3.48 0.60 -9.38
N TYR A 90 -4.77 0.42 -9.65
CA TYR A 90 -5.79 0.35 -8.61
C TYR A 90 -5.49 -0.77 -7.60
N THR A 91 -5.14 -1.96 -8.09
CA THR A 91 -4.84 -3.12 -7.25
C THR A 91 -3.49 -3.01 -6.53
N ARG A 92 -2.51 -2.32 -7.15
CA ARG A 92 -1.14 -2.25 -6.63
C ARG A 92 -0.93 -1.07 -5.69
N ILE A 93 -1.53 0.06 -5.99
CA ILE A 93 -1.33 1.29 -5.22
C ILE A 93 -2.63 1.95 -4.72
N GLY A 94 -3.79 1.33 -4.96
CA GLY A 94 -5.09 1.82 -4.52
C GLY A 94 -5.66 2.97 -5.33
N GLU A 95 -4.97 3.39 -6.38
CA GLU A 95 -5.30 4.60 -7.10
C GLU A 95 -4.95 4.46 -8.58
N ALA A 96 -5.86 4.83 -9.47
CA ALA A 96 -5.62 4.81 -10.90
C ALA A 96 -6.15 6.11 -11.54
N PRO A 97 -5.33 6.88 -12.26
CA PRO A 97 -5.77 8.10 -12.93
C PRO A 97 -6.99 7.85 -13.82
N HIS A 98 -7.95 8.77 -13.77
CA HIS A 98 -9.21 8.70 -14.52
C HIS A 98 -10.15 7.53 -14.18
N SER A 99 -9.90 6.81 -13.10
CA SER A 99 -10.72 5.67 -12.65
C SER A 99 -11.22 5.86 -11.22
N MET A 100 -11.55 7.10 -10.85
CA MET A 100 -12.05 7.43 -9.53
C MET A 100 -13.40 6.75 -9.27
N PRO A 101 -13.62 6.17 -8.08
CA PRO A 101 -14.86 5.47 -7.76
C PRO A 101 -16.05 6.42 -7.56
N SER A 102 -15.79 7.70 -7.33
CA SER A 102 -16.83 8.71 -7.10
C SER A 102 -16.39 10.11 -7.56
N VAL A 103 -17.31 11.07 -7.51
CA VAL A 103 -17.01 12.50 -7.75
C VAL A 103 -16.10 13.09 -6.67
N PHE A 104 -15.94 12.41 -5.55
CA PHE A 104 -15.09 12.81 -4.43
C PHE A 104 -13.68 12.19 -4.50
N ASN A 105 -13.26 11.71 -5.68
CA ASN A 105 -11.99 11.05 -5.88
C ASN A 105 -11.93 9.63 -5.24
N PHE A 106 -10.79 9.22 -4.71
CA PHE A 106 -10.57 7.91 -4.09
C PHE A 106 -10.82 7.89 -2.59
N TYR A 107 -10.99 9.05 -1.97
CA TYR A 107 -11.14 9.21 -0.52
C TYR A 107 -12.06 10.39 -0.19
N LEU A 108 -12.65 10.36 1.00
CA LEU A 108 -13.50 11.43 1.50
C LEU A 108 -12.65 12.48 2.22
N ALA A 109 -12.95 13.76 1.99
CA ALA A 109 -12.18 14.87 2.58
C ALA A 109 -12.22 14.89 4.11
N GLU A 110 -13.27 14.34 4.71
CA GLU A 110 -13.49 14.25 6.15
C GLU A 110 -12.98 12.94 6.77
N TYR A 111 -12.32 12.06 6.02
CA TYR A 111 -11.87 10.79 6.54
C TYR A 111 -10.85 10.96 7.68
N ALA A 112 -11.18 10.38 8.81
CA ALA A 112 -10.31 10.30 9.99
C ALA A 112 -9.89 8.83 10.20
N PRO A 113 -8.58 8.51 10.13
CA PRO A 113 -8.12 7.16 10.35
C PRO A 113 -8.31 6.74 11.81
N ASP A 114 -8.50 5.45 12.04
CA ASP A 114 -8.60 4.88 13.38
C ASP A 114 -7.32 5.11 14.21
N GLY A 115 -7.46 5.07 15.53
CA GLY A 115 -6.36 5.22 16.49
C GLY A 115 -6.08 6.66 16.91
N ALA A 116 -4.82 6.99 17.20
CA ALA A 116 -4.43 8.28 17.74
C ALA A 116 -4.81 9.49 16.85
N PRO A 117 -4.69 9.46 15.51
CA PRO A 117 -5.12 10.57 14.68
C PRO A 117 -6.63 10.84 14.77
N GLY A 118 -7.46 9.80 14.68
CA GLY A 118 -8.90 9.93 14.80
C GLY A 118 -9.33 10.36 16.20
N ALA A 119 -8.69 9.83 17.24
CA ALA A 119 -8.92 10.27 18.62
C ALA A 119 -8.57 11.74 18.84
N ALA A 120 -7.60 12.28 18.11
CA ALA A 120 -7.23 13.70 18.10
C ALA A 120 -8.10 14.55 17.15
N THR A 121 -9.17 13.99 16.58
CA THR A 121 -10.04 14.65 15.58
C THR A 121 -9.30 15.17 14.35
N MET A 122 -8.17 14.56 14.03
CA MET A 122 -7.42 14.88 12.81
C MET A 122 -7.96 14.10 11.62
N VAL A 123 -8.10 14.76 10.49
CA VAL A 123 -8.46 14.13 9.24
C VAL A 123 -7.22 13.83 8.41
N SER A 124 -7.23 12.72 7.71
CA SER A 124 -6.18 12.34 6.75
C SER A 124 -6.83 11.59 5.60
N PRO A 125 -7.40 12.31 4.63
CA PRO A 125 -8.13 11.73 3.52
C PRO A 125 -7.36 10.63 2.80
N GLU A 126 -6.08 10.86 2.53
CA GLU A 126 -5.21 9.95 1.80
C GLU A 126 -4.94 8.63 2.55
N ALA A 127 -5.17 8.61 3.87
CA ALA A 127 -5.06 7.38 4.66
C ALA A 127 -6.15 6.36 4.31
N MET A 128 -7.27 6.79 3.74
CA MET A 128 -8.37 5.90 3.35
C MET A 128 -7.96 4.86 2.31
N ILE A 129 -7.04 5.22 1.41
CA ILE A 129 -6.54 4.33 0.35
C ILE A 129 -5.19 3.68 0.68
N THR A 130 -4.68 3.89 1.89
CA THR A 130 -3.39 3.36 2.35
C THR A 130 -3.55 2.40 3.51
N ASP A 131 -4.50 1.47 3.40
CA ASP A 131 -4.63 0.38 4.35
C ASP A 131 -3.41 -0.56 4.32
N MET A 132 -3.28 -1.45 5.30
CA MET A 132 -2.13 -2.32 5.45
C MET A 132 -1.87 -3.20 4.20
N PRO A 133 -2.86 -3.90 3.62
CA PRO A 133 -2.67 -4.66 2.40
C PRO A 133 -2.20 -3.79 1.23
N MET A 134 -2.75 -2.60 1.09
CA MET A 134 -2.40 -1.69 0.01
C MET A 134 -0.98 -1.14 0.16
N GLN A 135 -0.53 -0.85 1.39
CA GLN A 135 0.85 -0.45 1.64
C GLN A 135 1.85 -1.54 1.27
N VAL A 136 1.55 -2.80 1.63
CA VAL A 136 2.40 -3.95 1.25
C VAL A 136 2.45 -4.10 -0.27
N ASN A 137 1.31 -4.01 -0.95
CA ASN A 137 1.26 -4.06 -2.41
C ASN A 137 2.07 -2.93 -3.05
N GLN A 138 2.00 -1.72 -2.50
CA GLN A 138 2.78 -0.58 -2.99
C GLN A 138 4.28 -0.78 -2.80
N PHE A 139 4.73 -1.28 -1.66
CA PHE A 139 6.15 -1.61 -1.48
C PHE A 139 6.61 -2.69 -2.46
N ASN A 140 5.82 -3.73 -2.67
CA ASN A 140 6.12 -4.75 -3.67
C ASN A 140 6.22 -4.14 -5.08
N ALA A 141 5.34 -3.21 -5.43
CA ALA A 141 5.38 -2.50 -6.70
C ALA A 141 6.65 -1.67 -6.87
N PHE A 142 7.09 -0.93 -5.85
CA PHE A 142 8.36 -0.20 -5.86
C PHE A 142 9.57 -1.15 -5.95
N TYR A 143 9.56 -2.23 -5.18
CA TYR A 143 10.65 -3.21 -5.19
C TYR A 143 10.77 -3.89 -6.55
N SER A 144 9.62 -4.23 -7.14
CA SER A 144 9.60 -4.76 -8.51
C SER A 144 10.14 -3.76 -9.53
N LEU A 145 9.75 -2.49 -9.43
CA LEU A 145 10.22 -1.44 -10.33
C LEU A 145 11.76 -1.27 -10.24
N ILE A 146 12.31 -1.35 -9.02
CA ILE A 146 13.76 -1.26 -8.78
C ILE A 146 14.49 -2.48 -9.35
N ASP A 147 13.95 -3.69 -9.13
CA ASP A 147 14.63 -4.93 -9.52
C ASP A 147 14.43 -5.28 -11.00
N TYR A 148 13.27 -5.00 -11.59
CA TYR A 148 12.84 -5.54 -12.89
C TYR A 148 12.32 -4.49 -13.87
N GLY A 149 12.35 -3.21 -13.51
CA GLY A 149 11.74 -2.16 -14.31
C GLY A 149 10.20 -2.26 -14.35
N VAL A 150 9.58 -1.61 -15.33
CA VAL A 150 8.13 -1.65 -15.53
C VAL A 150 7.71 -3.01 -16.12
N SER A 151 7.36 -3.93 -15.26
CA SER A 151 7.05 -5.31 -15.62
C SER A 151 5.95 -5.88 -14.71
N THR A 152 5.47 -7.08 -15.00
CA THR A 152 4.56 -7.83 -14.12
C THR A 152 5.29 -8.64 -13.04
N CYS A 153 6.62 -8.65 -13.05
CA CYS A 153 7.43 -9.41 -12.11
C CYS A 153 7.17 -8.97 -10.66
N ALA A 154 7.12 -9.93 -9.76
CA ALA A 154 6.96 -9.68 -8.31
C ALA A 154 5.90 -8.62 -7.96
N SER A 155 4.73 -8.71 -8.57
CA SER A 155 3.62 -7.75 -8.40
C SER A 155 3.92 -6.33 -8.88
N GLY A 156 4.70 -6.19 -9.92
CA GLY A 156 5.09 -4.90 -10.50
C GLY A 156 3.98 -4.16 -11.23
N LEU A 157 4.32 -2.94 -11.67
CA LEU A 157 3.39 -1.98 -12.28
C LEU A 157 3.28 -2.09 -13.81
N GLY A 158 3.80 -3.14 -14.43
CA GLY A 158 3.76 -3.31 -15.88
C GLY A 158 2.67 -4.23 -16.38
N HIS A 159 2.50 -4.27 -17.70
CA HIS A 159 1.66 -5.24 -18.41
C HIS A 159 2.47 -6.35 -19.06
N HIS A 160 3.77 -6.15 -19.23
CA HIS A 160 4.63 -7.09 -19.90
C HIS A 160 5.33 -8.01 -18.91
N TRP A 161 5.27 -9.30 -19.19
CA TRP A 161 6.09 -10.26 -18.51
C TRP A 161 7.53 -10.18 -19.04
N THR A 162 8.49 -10.14 -18.14
CA THR A 162 9.92 -10.22 -18.46
C THR A 162 10.48 -11.51 -17.87
N HIS A 163 11.74 -11.83 -18.16
CA HIS A 163 12.38 -13.00 -17.55
C HIS A 163 12.63 -12.86 -16.04
N CYS A 164 12.21 -11.75 -15.43
CA CYS A 164 12.31 -11.47 -13.99
C CYS A 164 13.72 -11.68 -13.41
N HIS A 165 14.73 -11.30 -14.17
CA HIS A 165 16.10 -11.26 -13.70
C HIS A 165 16.42 -9.87 -13.13
N LYS A 166 16.87 -9.81 -11.89
CA LYS A 166 17.21 -8.55 -11.22
C LYS A 166 18.32 -7.82 -11.97
N GLY A 167 18.11 -6.52 -12.18
CA GLY A 167 19.08 -5.66 -12.87
C GLY A 167 19.20 -5.90 -14.38
N VAL A 168 18.34 -6.73 -14.97
CA VAL A 168 18.29 -6.96 -16.42
C VAL A 168 16.97 -6.42 -16.95
N TYR A 169 17.04 -5.32 -17.70
CA TYR A 169 15.87 -4.54 -18.14
C TYR A 169 15.58 -4.64 -19.62
N ASP A 170 16.28 -5.51 -20.36
CA ASP A 170 16.24 -5.58 -21.83
C ASP A 170 14.82 -5.77 -22.39
N ASN A 171 13.97 -6.46 -21.65
CA ASN A 171 12.59 -6.75 -22.03
C ASN A 171 11.55 -5.94 -21.24
N ALA A 172 11.98 -5.01 -20.38
CA ALA A 172 11.05 -4.13 -19.68
C ALA A 172 10.73 -2.92 -20.58
N PRO A 173 9.46 -2.46 -20.65
CA PRO A 173 9.10 -1.25 -21.40
C PRO A 173 9.83 0.00 -20.91
N ALA A 174 10.17 0.06 -19.64
CA ALA A 174 10.98 1.12 -19.04
C ALA A 174 11.68 0.62 -17.78
N TYR A 175 12.74 1.31 -17.41
CA TYR A 175 13.56 1.00 -16.24
C TYR A 175 14.08 2.27 -15.59
N LEU A 176 14.60 2.16 -14.37
CA LEU A 176 15.22 3.26 -13.64
C LEU A 176 16.70 3.35 -14.05
N SER A 177 17.13 4.50 -14.53
CA SER A 177 18.50 4.71 -15.07
C SER A 177 19.37 5.60 -14.19
N TYR A 178 18.84 6.09 -13.06
CA TYR A 178 19.61 6.94 -12.17
C TYR A 178 20.84 6.22 -11.63
N GLU A 179 21.99 6.83 -11.84
CA GLU A 179 23.28 6.38 -11.33
C GLU A 179 23.71 7.31 -10.17
N PRO A 180 24.12 6.76 -9.03
CA PRO A 180 24.55 7.58 -7.92
C PRO A 180 25.88 8.26 -8.22
N PRO A 181 26.19 9.38 -7.53
CA PRO A 181 27.44 10.08 -7.72
C PRO A 181 28.64 9.18 -7.41
N ALA A 182 29.61 9.21 -8.29
CA ALA A 182 30.84 8.45 -8.13
C ALA A 182 32.04 9.38 -8.23
N SER A 183 33.03 9.19 -7.38
CA SER A 183 34.27 9.92 -7.37
C SER A 183 35.37 9.12 -8.07
N ASN A 184 36.15 9.79 -8.89
CA ASN A 184 37.38 9.19 -9.46
C ASN A 184 38.47 9.18 -8.40
N VAL A 185 39.05 8.03 -8.15
CA VAL A 185 40.20 7.91 -7.23
C VAL A 185 41.49 8.24 -7.95
N VAL A 186 42.21 9.20 -7.41
CA VAL A 186 43.60 9.48 -7.81
C VAL A 186 44.49 8.56 -7.01
N VAL A 187 45.05 7.53 -7.62
CA VAL A 187 46.05 6.66 -6.97
C VAL A 187 47.43 7.25 -7.21
N GLU A 188 48.14 7.63 -6.16
CA GLU A 188 49.58 7.95 -6.24
C GLU A 188 50.37 6.68 -6.51
N SER A 189 51.02 6.64 -7.65
CA SER A 189 52.00 5.56 -7.95
C SER A 189 53.21 5.68 -7.00
N LYS A 190 53.88 4.56 -6.69
CA LYS A 190 55.11 4.51 -5.91
C LYS A 190 56.21 5.44 -6.45
N ASP A 191 56.10 5.91 -7.70
CA ASP A 191 57.04 6.81 -8.38
C ASP A 191 56.61 8.27 -8.34
N GLY A 192 55.63 8.65 -7.49
CA GLY A 192 55.16 10.03 -7.35
C GLY A 192 54.36 10.53 -8.55
N ARG A 193 53.97 9.69 -9.48
CA ARG A 193 53.06 10.02 -10.58
C ARG A 193 51.63 9.82 -10.14
N GLN A 194 50.80 10.84 -10.24
CA GLN A 194 49.38 10.73 -10.10
C GLN A 194 48.81 10.01 -11.33
N LEU A 195 48.40 8.78 -11.17
CA LEU A 195 47.63 8.05 -12.16
C LEU A 195 46.14 8.24 -11.80
N GLN A 196 45.40 8.89 -12.65
CA GLN A 196 43.94 8.80 -12.61
C GLN A 196 43.58 7.40 -13.11
N VAL A 197 43.36 6.50 -12.18
CA VAL A 197 42.72 5.22 -12.50
C VAL A 197 41.22 5.49 -12.46
N PRO A 198 40.46 5.18 -13.51
CA PRO A 198 39.01 5.28 -13.47
C PRO A 198 38.43 4.19 -12.59
N LEU A 199 38.76 4.22 -11.30
CA LEU A 199 38.12 3.39 -10.30
C LEU A 199 36.99 4.26 -9.73
N LEU A 200 35.76 3.96 -10.14
CA LEU A 200 34.57 4.61 -9.58
C LEU A 200 34.44 4.19 -8.11
N VAL A 201 34.63 5.13 -7.22
CA VAL A 201 34.39 4.94 -5.78
C VAL A 201 33.07 5.62 -5.46
N TYR A 202 32.16 4.85 -4.96
CA TYR A 202 30.85 5.30 -4.48
C TYR A 202 30.93 5.52 -2.98
N ASP A 203 30.77 6.77 -2.55
CA ASP A 203 30.61 7.10 -1.14
C ASP A 203 29.13 6.94 -0.75
N ILE A 204 28.85 6.09 0.22
CA ILE A 204 27.48 5.84 0.66
C ILE A 204 26.86 7.07 1.33
N ASP A 205 27.64 7.89 2.00
CA ASP A 205 27.11 9.12 2.63
C ASP A 205 26.64 10.11 1.56
N ASP A 206 27.41 10.30 0.49
CA ASP A 206 27.02 11.13 -0.64
C ASP A 206 25.77 10.57 -1.35
N ILE A 207 25.72 9.25 -1.55
CA ILE A 207 24.55 8.55 -2.13
C ILE A 207 23.30 8.80 -1.29
N LEU A 208 23.39 8.65 0.01
CA LEU A 208 22.25 8.84 0.90
C LEU A 208 21.81 10.30 0.99
N ASP A 209 22.73 11.24 0.94
CA ASP A 209 22.41 12.67 0.92
C ASP A 209 21.69 13.06 -0.37
N GLU A 210 22.10 12.50 -1.49
CA GLU A 210 21.45 12.73 -2.77
C GLU A 210 20.07 12.04 -2.85
N LEU A 211 19.97 10.76 -2.49
CA LEU A 211 18.68 10.07 -2.39
C LEU A 211 17.72 10.77 -1.43
N SER A 212 18.23 11.27 -0.30
CA SER A 212 17.45 12.08 0.63
C SER A 212 16.91 13.33 -0.03
N THR A 213 17.75 14.03 -0.77
CA THR A 213 17.37 15.27 -1.48
C THR A 213 16.31 15.00 -2.53
N ILE A 214 16.53 14.00 -3.38
CA ILE A 214 15.65 13.68 -4.51
C ILE A 214 14.31 13.11 -4.05
N LEU A 215 14.34 12.14 -3.13
CA LEU A 215 13.15 11.35 -2.78
C LEU A 215 12.38 11.89 -1.58
N THR A 216 13.07 12.55 -0.66
CA THR A 216 12.48 13.03 0.59
C THR A 216 12.61 14.54 0.81
N SER A 217 13.13 15.28 -0.18
CA SER A 217 13.43 16.72 -0.06
C SER A 217 14.35 17.03 1.13
N GLY A 218 15.37 16.20 1.33
CA GLY A 218 16.37 16.36 2.40
C GLY A 218 15.88 15.99 3.80
N ARG A 219 14.71 15.36 3.94
CA ARG A 219 14.08 15.07 5.24
C ARG A 219 14.48 13.72 5.85
N LEU A 220 15.27 12.90 5.16
CA LEU A 220 15.70 11.61 5.69
C LEU A 220 16.52 11.80 6.98
N ALA A 221 16.05 11.24 8.08
CA ALA A 221 16.68 11.39 9.39
C ALA A 221 18.08 10.74 9.45
N ASN A 222 19.00 11.33 10.21
CA ASN A 222 20.36 10.80 10.32
C ASN A 222 20.40 9.35 10.83
N ASP A 223 19.54 9.00 11.77
CA ASP A 223 19.44 7.64 12.28
C ASP A 223 18.95 6.65 11.21
N THR A 224 18.01 7.08 10.37
CA THR A 224 17.53 6.30 9.23
C THR A 224 18.65 6.13 8.20
N LYS A 225 19.42 7.21 7.91
CA LYS A 225 20.60 7.13 7.05
C LYS A 225 21.63 6.13 7.57
N ALA A 226 21.89 6.14 8.88
CA ALA A 226 22.84 5.20 9.50
C ALA A 226 22.41 3.73 9.31
N ILE A 227 21.12 3.42 9.52
CA ILE A 227 20.56 2.07 9.30
C ILE A 227 20.71 1.66 7.83
N ILE A 228 20.38 2.55 6.89
CA ILE A 228 20.48 2.25 5.46
C ILE A 228 21.96 2.08 5.06
N LYS A 229 22.86 2.90 5.61
CA LYS A 229 24.31 2.77 5.40
C LYS A 229 24.83 1.41 5.80
N ASP A 230 24.49 0.95 7.00
CA ASP A 230 24.93 -0.36 7.50
C ASP A 230 24.40 -1.50 6.60
N ALA A 231 23.15 -1.44 6.19
CA ALA A 231 22.53 -2.41 5.28
C ALA A 231 23.19 -2.40 3.89
N TYR A 232 23.50 -1.20 3.37
CA TYR A 232 24.21 -1.04 2.09
C TYR A 232 25.61 -1.65 2.14
N LEU A 233 26.39 -1.33 3.19
CA LEU A 233 27.75 -1.85 3.33
C LEU A 233 27.78 -3.38 3.41
N ALA A 234 26.89 -3.96 4.22
CA ALA A 234 26.76 -5.41 4.30
C ALA A 234 26.40 -6.04 2.94
N LYS A 235 25.44 -5.41 2.22
CA LYS A 235 25.01 -5.93 0.91
C LYS A 235 26.07 -5.74 -0.18
N ARG A 236 26.81 -4.64 -0.13
CA ARG A 236 27.94 -4.38 -1.06
C ARG A 236 29.02 -5.44 -0.93
N ASP A 237 29.36 -5.80 0.29
CA ASP A 237 30.41 -6.80 0.56
C ASP A 237 29.96 -8.22 0.16
N GLU A 238 28.64 -8.48 0.15
CA GLU A 238 28.05 -9.75 -0.28
C GLU A 238 27.89 -9.86 -1.80
N SER A 239 27.37 -8.81 -2.46
CA SER A 239 26.82 -8.89 -3.83
C SER A 239 27.21 -7.72 -4.72
N GLY A 240 28.07 -6.81 -4.26
CA GLY A 240 28.55 -5.68 -5.02
C GLY A 240 27.68 -4.42 -4.91
N HIS A 241 28.18 -3.34 -5.55
CA HIS A 241 27.61 -2.00 -5.45
C HIS A 241 26.17 -1.92 -5.97
N GLU A 242 25.89 -2.49 -7.13
CA GLU A 242 24.58 -2.37 -7.77
C GLU A 242 23.45 -2.97 -6.93
N ASP A 243 23.67 -4.15 -6.33
CA ASP A 243 22.69 -4.78 -5.45
C ASP A 243 22.54 -4.01 -4.15
N ALA A 244 23.62 -3.46 -3.63
CA ALA A 244 23.60 -2.59 -2.46
C ALA A 244 22.82 -1.29 -2.74
N PHE A 245 23.01 -0.69 -3.91
CA PHE A 245 22.31 0.50 -4.31
C PHE A 245 20.80 0.25 -4.49
N ARG A 246 20.41 -0.86 -5.14
CA ARG A 246 19.00 -1.28 -5.20
C ARG A 246 18.40 -1.47 -3.81
N LEU A 247 19.16 -2.02 -2.87
CA LEU A 247 18.71 -2.16 -1.48
C LEU A 247 18.53 -0.78 -0.81
N ALA A 248 19.45 0.16 -1.00
CA ALA A 248 19.31 1.51 -0.46
C ALA A 248 18.05 2.22 -0.99
N GLN A 249 17.79 2.14 -2.31
CA GLN A 249 16.56 2.66 -2.91
C GLN A 249 15.30 2.05 -2.26
N LYS A 250 15.26 0.72 -2.08
CA LYS A 250 14.14 0.02 -1.42
C LYS A 250 13.93 0.48 0.01
N LEU A 251 15.00 0.66 0.75
CA LEU A 251 14.92 1.12 2.13
C LEU A 251 14.44 2.56 2.21
N VAL A 252 14.92 3.46 1.35
CA VAL A 252 14.46 4.86 1.31
C VAL A 252 12.98 4.96 0.98
N VAL A 253 12.47 4.25 -0.03
CA VAL A 253 11.04 4.31 -0.37
C VAL A 253 10.14 3.68 0.71
N SER A 254 10.71 2.88 1.60
CA SER A 254 10.00 2.29 2.73
C SER A 254 9.94 3.19 3.96
N THR A 255 10.66 4.34 3.94
CA THR A 255 10.71 5.25 5.09
C THR A 255 9.45 6.10 5.20
N PRO A 256 9.06 6.51 6.41
CA PRO A 256 7.98 7.47 6.60
C PRO A 256 8.25 8.81 5.89
N GLU A 257 9.51 9.24 5.82
CA GLU A 257 9.91 10.48 5.15
C GLU A 257 9.62 10.47 3.65
N PHE A 258 9.65 9.30 3.01
CA PHE A 258 9.22 9.14 1.64
C PHE A 258 7.70 9.09 1.52
N GLN A 259 7.00 8.49 2.49
CA GLN A 259 5.56 8.30 2.45
C GLN A 259 4.77 9.59 2.74
N THR A 260 5.36 10.54 3.47
CA THR A 260 4.69 11.77 3.92
C THR A 260 5.45 13.02 3.52
N THR A 261 4.82 14.17 3.69
CA THR A 261 5.47 15.49 3.54
C THR A 261 5.88 16.09 4.89
N SER A 262 5.52 15.46 6.01
CA SER A 262 5.87 15.92 7.35
C SER A 262 7.30 15.55 7.75
N ILE A 263 7.84 16.28 8.74
CA ILE A 263 9.07 15.88 9.39
C ILE A 263 8.77 14.72 10.34
N VAL A 264 9.45 13.61 10.13
CA VAL A 264 9.39 12.47 11.04
C VAL A 264 10.26 12.78 12.27
N ARG A 265 9.66 12.73 13.46
CA ARG A 265 10.37 12.89 14.73
C ARG A 265 10.20 11.66 15.58
N LYS A 266 11.25 11.26 16.24
CA LYS A 266 11.17 10.25 17.29
C LYS A 266 10.34 10.82 18.44
N THR A 267 9.39 10.06 18.96
CA THR A 267 8.63 10.43 20.16
C THR A 267 9.50 10.46 21.41
N GLY A 268 10.69 9.85 21.35
CA GLY A 268 11.56 9.64 22.50
C GLY A 268 11.12 8.46 23.37
N GLU A 269 9.95 7.92 23.11
CA GLU A 269 9.46 6.70 23.76
C GLU A 269 9.96 5.50 22.99
N VAL A 270 10.66 4.61 23.68
CA VAL A 270 10.95 3.28 23.14
C VAL A 270 9.59 2.59 23.03
N ARG A 271 9.23 2.15 21.82
CA ARG A 271 8.07 1.28 21.68
C ARG A 271 8.27 0.11 22.63
N ASP A 272 7.38 -0.02 23.61
CA ASP A 272 7.34 -1.24 24.42
C ASP A 272 7.18 -2.40 23.44
N VAL A 273 8.27 -3.07 23.17
CA VAL A 273 8.21 -4.39 22.55
C VAL A 273 7.50 -5.20 23.62
N ALA A 274 6.21 -5.44 23.42
CA ALA A 274 5.48 -6.37 24.26
C ALA A 274 6.38 -7.60 24.39
N ALA A 275 6.80 -7.92 25.59
CA ALA A 275 7.60 -9.10 25.83
C ALA A 275 6.90 -10.22 25.08
N ALA A 276 7.65 -10.94 24.24
CA ALA A 276 7.06 -12.06 23.53
C ALA A 276 6.29 -12.86 24.56
N PRO A 277 4.97 -13.08 24.37
CA PRO A 277 4.21 -13.77 25.40
C PRO A 277 4.94 -15.05 25.70
N GLU A 278 5.24 -15.28 26.98
CA GLU A 278 5.87 -16.53 27.40
C GLU A 278 5.03 -17.64 26.79
N SER A 279 5.68 -18.55 26.08
CA SER A 279 4.97 -19.67 25.48
C SER A 279 4.17 -20.34 26.58
N SER A 280 2.84 -20.28 26.49
CA SER A 280 1.93 -20.89 27.45
C SER A 280 2.04 -22.41 27.45
N GLY A 281 2.92 -23.00 26.63
CA GLY A 281 2.95 -24.44 26.36
C GLY A 281 1.70 -24.94 25.61
N ALA A 282 0.82 -24.02 25.21
CA ALA A 282 -0.34 -24.36 24.39
C ALA A 282 0.11 -24.87 23.02
N PRO A 283 -0.56 -25.86 22.46
CA PRO A 283 -0.27 -26.32 21.10
C PRO A 283 -0.42 -25.15 20.12
N TYR A 284 0.39 -25.18 19.07
CA TYR A 284 0.34 -24.20 17.98
C TYR A 284 -1.09 -24.13 17.41
N GLN A 285 -1.65 -22.94 17.35
CA GLN A 285 -2.94 -22.66 16.73
C GLN A 285 -2.73 -21.71 15.56
N ALA A 286 -3.30 -22.06 14.43
CA ALA A 286 -3.28 -21.23 13.24
C ALA A 286 -4.69 -21.04 12.70
N LEU A 287 -4.99 -19.85 12.22
CA LEU A 287 -6.21 -19.55 11.48
C LEU A 287 -5.83 -19.37 10.02
N ALA A 288 -6.39 -20.20 9.16
CA ALA A 288 -6.21 -20.08 7.72
C ALA A 288 -7.52 -19.62 7.08
N PHE A 289 -7.47 -18.48 6.39
CA PHE A 289 -8.57 -18.01 5.56
C PHE A 289 -8.36 -18.48 4.13
N VAL A 290 -9.31 -19.24 3.59
CA VAL A 290 -9.32 -19.63 2.18
C VAL A 290 -10.43 -18.85 1.49
N MET A 291 -10.03 -17.91 0.64
CA MET A 291 -10.95 -17.11 -0.15
C MET A 291 -11.01 -17.64 -1.57
N PHE A 292 -12.20 -17.97 -2.05
CA PHE A 292 -12.41 -18.36 -3.44
C PHE A 292 -12.50 -17.08 -4.29
N SER A 293 -11.68 -17.03 -5.34
CA SER A 293 -11.73 -15.96 -6.33
C SER A 293 -12.68 -16.32 -7.45
N GLY A 294 -13.62 -15.45 -7.75
CA GLY A 294 -14.64 -15.64 -8.76
C GLY A 294 -15.97 -16.15 -8.19
N GLY A 295 -16.81 -16.72 -9.05
CA GLY A 295 -18.09 -17.29 -8.64
C GLY A 295 -17.95 -18.70 -8.08
N ALA A 296 -18.68 -18.98 -7.01
CA ALA A 296 -18.83 -20.34 -6.48
C ALA A 296 -20.32 -20.67 -6.36
N ASP A 297 -20.70 -21.88 -6.70
CA ASP A 297 -22.07 -22.36 -6.50
C ASP A 297 -22.26 -22.81 -5.05
N SER A 298 -22.48 -21.86 -4.18
CA SER A 298 -22.68 -22.11 -2.74
C SER A 298 -24.00 -22.86 -2.46
N TYR A 299 -24.98 -22.76 -3.34
CA TYR A 299 -26.27 -23.45 -3.19
C TYR A 299 -26.18 -24.97 -3.38
N ASN A 300 -25.16 -25.46 -4.07
CA ASN A 300 -24.88 -26.89 -4.19
C ASN A 300 -23.79 -27.37 -3.22
N MET A 301 -23.20 -26.50 -2.43
CA MET A 301 -22.20 -26.89 -1.45
C MET A 301 -22.83 -27.56 -0.22
N LEU A 302 -23.79 -26.87 0.40
CA LEU A 302 -24.56 -27.37 1.55
C LEU A 302 -26.03 -27.32 1.20
N VAL A 303 -26.67 -28.47 1.16
CA VAL A 303 -28.04 -28.66 0.65
C VAL A 303 -28.94 -29.19 1.75
N PRO A 304 -30.22 -28.74 1.88
CA PRO A 304 -31.18 -29.39 2.75
C PRO A 304 -31.40 -30.85 2.31
N HIS A 305 -31.36 -31.79 3.20
CA HIS A 305 -31.50 -33.22 2.85
C HIS A 305 -32.80 -33.83 3.40
N THR A 306 -32.91 -33.93 4.69
CA THR A 306 -34.13 -34.47 5.37
C THR A 306 -34.69 -33.35 6.22
N CYS A 307 -35.80 -32.80 5.81
CA CYS A 307 -36.42 -31.66 6.49
C CYS A 307 -37.90 -31.94 6.75
N SER A 308 -38.32 -31.71 7.98
CA SER A 308 -39.70 -31.85 8.41
C SER A 308 -40.50 -30.55 8.31
N ILE A 309 -39.86 -29.44 7.95
CA ILE A 309 -40.52 -28.13 7.85
C ILE A 309 -40.98 -27.94 6.41
N GLU A 310 -42.29 -27.71 6.27
CA GLU A 310 -42.93 -27.38 5.00
C GLU A 310 -43.12 -25.86 4.88
N ASN A 311 -43.01 -25.36 3.65
CA ASN A 311 -43.33 -23.97 3.34
C ASN A 311 -44.87 -23.78 3.21
N GLU A 312 -45.30 -22.55 2.85
CA GLU A 312 -46.73 -22.23 2.66
C GLU A 312 -47.39 -23.07 1.52
N ALA A 313 -46.61 -23.64 0.63
CA ALA A 313 -47.05 -24.51 -0.44
C ALA A 313 -47.10 -26.01 -0.04
N ASN A 314 -46.80 -26.35 1.21
CA ASN A 314 -46.66 -27.70 1.70
C ASN A 314 -45.50 -28.50 1.10
N GLU A 315 -44.45 -27.81 0.74
CA GLU A 315 -43.22 -28.37 0.16
C GLU A 315 -42.12 -28.38 1.24
N THR A 316 -41.29 -29.41 1.26
CA THR A 316 -40.11 -29.45 2.12
C THR A 316 -39.01 -28.53 1.58
N LEU A 317 -38.03 -28.15 2.40
CA LEU A 317 -36.88 -27.39 1.94
C LEU A 317 -36.07 -28.13 0.85
N TRP A 318 -36.14 -29.46 0.83
CA TRP A 318 -35.57 -30.27 -0.26
C TRP A 318 -36.35 -30.06 -1.55
N ASP A 319 -37.69 -30.12 -1.52
CA ASP A 319 -38.50 -29.89 -2.73
C ASP A 319 -38.30 -28.49 -3.29
N GLU A 320 -38.20 -27.49 -2.40
CA GLU A 320 -37.89 -26.11 -2.79
C GLU A 320 -36.50 -26.03 -3.45
N TYR A 321 -35.47 -26.67 -2.87
CA TYR A 321 -34.13 -26.71 -3.47
C TYR A 321 -34.18 -27.34 -4.88
N VAL A 322 -34.82 -28.51 -5.05
CA VAL A 322 -34.92 -29.19 -6.34
C VAL A 322 -35.66 -28.31 -7.34
N SER A 323 -36.78 -27.71 -6.94
CA SER A 323 -37.56 -26.82 -7.78
C SER A 323 -36.79 -25.60 -8.26
N MET A 324 -36.02 -24.98 -7.36
CA MET A 324 -35.23 -23.79 -7.69
C MET A 324 -33.97 -24.07 -8.50
N ARG A 325 -33.39 -25.26 -8.34
CA ARG A 325 -32.13 -25.63 -8.98
C ARG A 325 -32.35 -26.41 -10.29
N ASP A 326 -33.52 -26.98 -10.47
CA ASP A 326 -33.94 -27.74 -11.68
C ASP A 326 -32.84 -28.70 -12.14
N THR A 327 -32.36 -28.55 -13.37
CA THR A 327 -31.35 -29.43 -13.99
C THR A 327 -29.98 -29.46 -13.31
N VAL A 328 -29.68 -28.49 -12.45
CA VAL A 328 -28.41 -28.44 -11.70
C VAL A 328 -28.57 -28.86 -10.22
N ALA A 329 -29.77 -29.30 -9.83
CA ALA A 329 -29.95 -29.90 -8.53
C ALA A 329 -29.15 -31.22 -8.42
N LEU A 330 -28.53 -31.42 -7.24
CA LEU A 330 -27.81 -32.67 -6.96
C LEU A 330 -28.79 -33.77 -6.57
N ASN A 331 -28.46 -35.05 -6.89
CA ASN A 331 -29.22 -36.16 -6.41
C ASN A 331 -28.97 -36.42 -4.94
N VAL A 332 -30.03 -36.71 -4.21
CA VAL A 332 -29.94 -36.91 -2.74
C VAL A 332 -29.02 -38.08 -2.38
N GLU A 333 -28.96 -39.10 -3.23
CA GLU A 333 -28.15 -40.32 -3.03
C GLU A 333 -26.64 -40.08 -3.22
N GLU A 334 -26.27 -38.98 -3.88
CA GLU A 334 -24.87 -38.61 -4.13
C GLU A 334 -24.29 -37.73 -3.02
N LEU A 335 -25.14 -37.17 -2.18
CA LEU A 335 -24.73 -36.24 -1.12
C LEU A 335 -24.07 -36.95 0.07
N HIS A 336 -23.05 -36.34 0.63
CA HIS A 336 -22.53 -36.76 1.92
C HIS A 336 -23.44 -36.29 3.03
N GLU A 337 -24.05 -37.21 3.80
CA GLU A 337 -24.93 -36.86 4.90
C GLU A 337 -24.19 -36.18 6.04
N LEU A 338 -24.73 -35.05 6.49
CA LEU A 338 -24.30 -34.31 7.65
C LEU A 338 -25.37 -34.41 8.74
N ASN A 339 -24.97 -34.79 9.96
CA ASN A 339 -25.83 -34.91 11.09
C ASN A 339 -25.69 -33.69 12.01
N PRO A 340 -26.57 -32.68 11.94
CA PRO A 340 -26.51 -31.50 12.76
C PRO A 340 -26.80 -31.80 14.25
N VAL A 341 -26.21 -30.98 15.12
CA VAL A 341 -26.18 -31.31 16.55
C VAL A 341 -27.48 -31.00 17.29
N THR A 342 -28.41 -30.24 16.84
CA THR A 342 -29.76 -29.99 17.40
C THR A 342 -30.37 -28.67 16.89
N ASN A 343 -31.71 -28.59 16.92
CA ASN A 343 -32.49 -27.37 16.64
C ASN A 343 -32.25 -26.73 15.26
N GLN A 344 -31.94 -27.53 14.27
CA GLN A 344 -31.86 -27.07 12.86
C GLN A 344 -33.22 -27.31 12.18
N LYS A 345 -33.46 -26.58 11.07
CA LYS A 345 -34.68 -26.75 10.27
C LYS A 345 -34.77 -28.09 9.55
N CYS A 346 -33.64 -28.76 9.36
CA CYS A 346 -33.55 -30.07 8.77
C CYS A 346 -32.89 -31.05 9.74
N ASP A 347 -33.38 -32.29 9.75
CA ASP A 347 -32.78 -33.39 10.52
C ASP A 347 -31.42 -33.80 9.96
N LYS A 348 -31.25 -33.65 8.67
CA LYS A 348 -30.00 -33.88 7.95
C LYS A 348 -29.77 -32.81 6.87
N PHE A 349 -28.52 -32.51 6.65
CA PHE A 349 -28.06 -31.74 5.49
C PHE A 349 -27.21 -32.64 4.61
N GLY A 350 -27.10 -32.28 3.34
CA GLY A 350 -26.23 -32.93 2.37
C GLY A 350 -25.06 -32.01 1.97
N LEU A 351 -23.90 -32.58 1.90
CA LEU A 351 -22.72 -31.88 1.37
C LEU A 351 -22.41 -32.39 -0.03
N HIS A 352 -21.94 -31.49 -0.88
CA HIS A 352 -21.58 -31.79 -2.27
C HIS A 352 -20.68 -33.04 -2.38
N PRO A 353 -20.91 -33.94 -3.37
CA PRO A 353 -20.19 -35.22 -3.51
C PRO A 353 -18.66 -35.08 -3.55
N ASN A 354 -18.14 -33.98 -4.07
CA ASN A 354 -16.70 -33.73 -4.17
C ASN A 354 -16.04 -33.20 -2.89
N LEU A 355 -16.77 -33.16 -1.76
CA LEU A 355 -16.29 -32.61 -0.50
C LEU A 355 -16.29 -33.64 0.67
N PRO A 356 -15.84 -34.90 0.46
CA PRO A 356 -15.94 -35.96 1.48
C PRO A 356 -15.16 -35.60 2.76
N ALA A 357 -13.97 -35.00 2.63
CA ALA A 357 -13.15 -34.61 3.79
C ALA A 357 -13.85 -33.57 4.69
N LEU A 358 -14.64 -32.66 4.12
CA LEU A 358 -15.40 -31.69 4.92
C LEU A 358 -16.58 -32.36 5.62
N ALA A 359 -17.20 -33.40 5.03
CA ALA A 359 -18.26 -34.16 5.69
C ALA A 359 -17.70 -34.91 6.89
N ASP A 360 -16.54 -35.54 6.76
CA ASP A 360 -15.86 -36.22 7.87
C ASP A 360 -15.55 -35.25 9.02
N LEU A 361 -14.95 -34.08 8.70
CA LEU A 361 -14.66 -33.06 9.71
C LEU A 361 -15.90 -32.51 10.41
N PHE A 362 -17.01 -32.35 9.68
CA PHE A 362 -18.29 -31.94 10.30
C PHE A 362 -18.81 -33.00 11.23
N ASN A 363 -18.83 -34.25 10.81
CA ASN A 363 -19.36 -35.36 11.63
C ASN A 363 -18.48 -35.65 12.85
N THR A 364 -17.15 -35.34 12.80
CA THR A 364 -16.25 -35.37 13.97
C THR A 364 -16.33 -34.12 14.86
N LYS A 365 -17.12 -33.11 14.46
CA LYS A 365 -17.30 -31.82 15.14
C LYS A 365 -16.07 -30.88 15.08
N ASP A 366 -15.22 -31.08 14.10
CA ASP A 366 -14.06 -30.24 13.82
C ASP A 366 -14.36 -29.15 12.77
N LEU A 367 -15.56 -29.15 12.18
CA LEU A 367 -16.03 -28.19 11.19
C LEU A 367 -17.42 -27.66 11.54
N LEU A 368 -17.66 -26.40 11.25
CA LEU A 368 -18.95 -25.74 11.34
C LEU A 368 -19.27 -25.00 10.05
N PHE A 369 -20.50 -25.11 9.58
CA PHE A 369 -21.00 -24.30 8.46
C PHE A 369 -21.87 -23.15 8.97
N PHE A 370 -21.64 -21.98 8.42
CA PHE A 370 -22.52 -20.82 8.57
C PHE A 370 -23.27 -20.62 7.25
N ALA A 371 -24.57 -20.79 7.27
CA ALA A 371 -25.43 -20.56 6.10
C ALA A 371 -26.16 -19.22 6.23
N ASN A 372 -26.55 -18.63 5.11
CA ASN A 372 -27.26 -17.34 5.04
C ASN A 372 -26.53 -16.19 5.74
N THR A 373 -25.21 -16.17 5.66
CA THR A 373 -24.40 -15.01 6.05
C THR A 373 -24.19 -14.15 4.83
N GLY A 374 -24.85 -13.01 4.74
CA GLY A 374 -24.74 -12.01 3.70
C GLY A 374 -24.62 -10.63 4.28
#